data_5b7f351028e5fcb3625d805aab52b65f
#
_entry.id   5b7f351028e5fcb3625d805aab52b65f
#
_cell.length_a   1.000
_cell.length_b   1.000
_cell.length_c   1.000
_cell.angle_alpha   90.00
_cell.angle_beta   90.00
_cell.angle_gamma   90.00
#
_symmetry.space_group_name_H-M   'P 1'
#
loop_
_entity.id
_entity.type
_entity.pdbx_description
1 polymer ?
#
loop_
_entity_poly.entity_id
_entity_poly.type
_entity_poly.pdbx_seq_one_letter_code
_entity_poly.pdbx_strand_id
1 'polypeptide(L)'
;MQVFRLQSYLRAMRAMGFDESGMAKIEQSICAAPDRHPTLRGLRGVRKARFARPGIGKSGGGRTIYYVMIGLGHLYMMTAYAKSKQEDLTGDDRKAILRVIEQLLHGEQ
;
A
#
# COMPACT_ATOMS: atom_id res chain seq x y z
N MET A 1 -15.95 -0.94 1.54
CA MET A 1 -14.77 -1.80 1.70
C MET A 1 -14.07 -1.43 2.99
N GLN A 2 -13.70 -2.43 3.77
CA GLN A 2 -13.02 -2.20 5.05
C GLN A 2 -11.52 -2.08 4.82
N VAL A 3 -10.90 -1.02 5.38
CA VAL A 3 -9.48 -0.74 5.19
C VAL A 3 -8.71 -1.14 6.45
N PHE A 4 -7.65 -1.91 6.25
CA PHE A 4 -6.72 -2.30 7.31
C PHE A 4 -5.38 -1.65 7.02
N ARG A 5 -4.85 -0.91 8.00
CA ARG A 5 -3.57 -0.21 7.87
C ARG A 5 -2.52 -0.93 8.70
N LEU A 6 -1.54 -1.53 8.03
CA LEU A 6 -0.45 -2.21 8.72
C LEU A 6 0.54 -1.19 9.30
N GLN A 7 1.32 -1.62 10.29
CA GLN A 7 2.25 -0.70 10.97
C GLN A 7 3.27 -0.08 10.02
N SER A 8 3.78 -0.87 9.09
CA SER A 8 4.75 -0.37 8.10
C SER A 8 4.16 0.78 7.28
N TYR A 9 2.91 0.63 6.86
CA TYR A 9 2.21 1.69 6.13
C TYR A 9 2.05 2.94 6.98
N LEU A 10 1.57 2.78 8.21
CA LEU A 10 1.36 3.92 9.11
C LEU A 10 2.67 4.68 9.38
N ARG A 11 3.75 3.95 9.67
CA ARG A 11 5.04 4.59 9.91
C ARG A 11 5.52 5.37 8.69
N ALA A 12 5.42 4.75 7.52
CA ALA A 12 5.90 5.37 6.29
C ALA A 12 5.08 6.62 5.94
N MET A 13 3.76 6.53 6.04
CA MET A 13 2.89 7.66 5.69
C MET A 13 3.08 8.82 6.65
N ARG A 14 3.20 8.54 7.95
CA ARG A 14 3.45 9.58 8.94
C ARG A 14 4.81 10.24 8.73
N ALA A 15 5.82 9.46 8.41
CA ALA A 15 7.16 9.99 8.11
C ALA A 15 7.14 10.92 6.89
N MET A 16 6.22 10.71 5.96
CA MET A 16 6.04 11.58 4.80
C MET A 16 5.11 12.77 5.06
N GLY A 17 4.59 12.90 6.28
CA GLY A 17 3.77 14.03 6.67
C GLY A 17 2.27 13.84 6.45
N PHE A 18 1.81 12.63 6.20
CA PHE A 18 0.38 12.38 6.03
C PHE A 18 -0.33 12.27 7.37
N ASP A 19 -1.49 12.92 7.44
CA ASP A 19 -2.42 12.77 8.56
C ASP A 19 -3.53 11.78 8.18
N GLU A 20 -4.49 11.62 9.09
CA GLU A 20 -5.62 10.71 8.88
C GLU A 20 -6.39 11.07 7.62
N SER A 21 -6.67 12.33 7.39
CA SER A 21 -7.42 12.80 6.23
C SER A 21 -6.68 12.51 4.93
N GLY A 22 -5.37 12.73 4.92
CA GLY A 22 -4.54 12.46 3.75
C GLY A 22 -4.50 10.99 3.38
N MET A 23 -4.36 10.13 4.39
CA MET A 23 -4.39 8.68 4.17
C MET A 23 -5.75 8.22 3.66
N ALA A 24 -6.83 8.74 4.26
CA ALA A 24 -8.18 8.36 3.86
C ALA A 24 -8.46 8.70 2.40
N LYS A 25 -7.97 9.83 1.91
CA LYS A 25 -8.15 10.22 0.50
C LYS A 25 -7.48 9.23 -0.45
N ILE A 26 -6.26 8.80 -0.12
CA ILE A 26 -5.54 7.81 -0.92
C ILE A 26 -6.31 6.50 -0.93
N GLU A 27 -6.77 6.06 0.24
CA GLU A 27 -7.49 4.80 0.37
C GLU A 27 -8.83 4.82 -0.36
N GLN A 28 -9.55 5.93 -0.30
CA GLN A 28 -10.80 6.10 -1.05
C GLN A 28 -10.59 6.00 -2.54
N SER A 29 -9.51 6.59 -3.03
CA SER A 29 -9.15 6.51 -4.46
C SER A 29 -8.89 5.06 -4.88
N ILE A 30 -8.21 4.30 -4.02
CA ILE A 30 -7.96 2.87 -4.30
C ILE A 30 -9.25 2.09 -4.25
N CYS A 31 -10.10 2.31 -3.25
CA CYS A 31 -11.37 1.60 -3.10
C CYS A 31 -12.30 1.84 -4.29
N ALA A 32 -12.22 3.00 -4.93
CA ALA A 32 -13.04 3.31 -6.09
C ALA A 32 -12.73 2.41 -7.29
N ALA A 33 -11.49 1.96 -7.43
CA ALA A 33 -11.06 1.07 -8.51
C ALA A 33 -9.85 0.25 -8.04
N PRO A 34 -10.06 -0.74 -7.18
CA PRO A 34 -8.94 -1.42 -6.52
C PRO A 34 -8.08 -2.28 -7.46
N ASP A 35 -8.62 -2.67 -8.59
CA ASP A 35 -7.87 -3.47 -9.57
C ASP A 35 -7.25 -2.64 -10.69
N ARG A 36 -7.34 -1.30 -10.62
CA ARG A 36 -6.80 -0.42 -11.66
C ARG A 36 -5.28 -0.36 -11.65
N HIS A 37 -4.68 -0.43 -10.47
CA HIS A 37 -3.24 -0.26 -10.34
C HIS A 37 -2.50 -1.57 -10.62
N PRO A 38 -1.27 -1.50 -11.15
CA PRO A 38 -0.55 -2.71 -11.56
C PRO A 38 -0.17 -3.59 -10.37
N THR A 39 -0.16 -4.90 -10.64
CA THR A 39 0.37 -5.87 -9.68
C THR A 39 1.88 -5.91 -9.74
N LEU A 40 2.48 -6.32 -8.63
CA LEU A 40 3.93 -6.46 -8.53
C LEU A 40 4.33 -7.90 -8.76
N ARG A 41 5.34 -8.10 -9.63
CA ARG A 41 5.83 -9.44 -9.95
C ARG A 41 6.28 -10.15 -8.68
N GLY A 42 5.83 -11.39 -8.52
CA GLY A 42 6.28 -12.25 -7.42
C GLY A 42 5.64 -11.95 -6.07
N LEU A 43 4.67 -11.03 -6.00
CA LEU A 43 4.05 -10.65 -4.74
C LEU A 43 2.58 -11.04 -4.65
N ARG A 44 2.17 -12.04 -5.43
CA ARG A 44 0.90 -12.75 -5.28
C ARG A 44 -0.33 -11.84 -5.32
N GLY A 45 -0.34 -10.88 -6.23
CA GLY A 45 -1.48 -9.99 -6.42
C GLY A 45 -1.40 -8.67 -5.68
N VAL A 46 -0.34 -8.43 -4.95
CA VAL A 46 -0.08 -7.14 -4.32
C VAL A 46 0.11 -6.08 -5.39
N ARG A 47 -0.44 -4.89 -5.19
CA ARG A 47 -0.46 -3.80 -6.16
C ARG A 47 0.28 -2.57 -5.65
N LYS A 48 0.67 -1.71 -6.59
CA LYS A 48 1.39 -0.48 -6.30
C LYS A 48 0.65 0.70 -6.90
N ALA A 49 0.32 1.69 -6.08
CA ALA A 49 -0.34 2.92 -6.51
C ALA A 49 0.55 4.13 -6.23
N ARG A 50 0.49 5.10 -7.14
CA ARG A 50 1.19 6.37 -6.95
C ARG A 50 0.32 7.33 -6.17
N PHE A 51 0.97 8.20 -5.40
CA PHE A 51 0.26 9.29 -4.75
C PHE A 51 1.12 10.55 -4.73
N ALA A 52 0.46 11.72 -4.68
CA ALA A 52 1.14 13.00 -4.53
C ALA A 52 1.42 13.29 -3.06
N ARG A 53 2.54 13.91 -2.79
CA ARG A 53 2.85 14.46 -1.46
C ARG A 53 2.61 15.96 -1.50
N PRO A 54 2.27 16.58 -0.36
CA PRO A 54 2.11 18.04 -0.31
C PRO A 54 3.32 18.76 -0.89
N GLY A 55 3.08 19.61 -1.88
CA GLY A 55 4.14 20.38 -2.54
C GLY A 55 4.98 19.61 -3.55
N ILE A 56 4.69 18.32 -3.75
CA ILE A 56 5.45 17.48 -4.69
C ILE A 56 4.45 16.80 -5.62
N GLY A 57 4.70 16.84 -6.92
CA GLY A 57 3.83 16.23 -7.91
C GLY A 57 3.69 14.73 -7.73
N LYS A 58 2.67 14.16 -8.38
CA LYS A 58 2.32 12.75 -8.24
C LYS A 58 3.46 11.81 -8.65
N SER A 59 4.18 12.14 -9.72
CA SER A 59 5.30 11.32 -10.19
C SER A 59 6.48 11.34 -9.23
N GLY A 60 6.67 12.44 -8.50
CA GLY A 60 7.74 12.58 -7.53
C GLY A 60 7.30 12.32 -6.09
N GLY A 61 6.03 11.98 -5.87
CA GLY A 61 5.47 11.84 -4.53
C GLY A 61 5.88 10.57 -3.83
N GLY A 62 5.07 9.54 -3.97
CA GLY A 62 5.34 8.28 -3.32
C GLY A 62 4.57 7.13 -3.94
N ARG A 63 4.78 5.97 -3.34
CA ARG A 63 4.12 4.72 -3.74
C ARG A 63 3.53 4.07 -2.51
N THR A 64 2.29 3.59 -2.62
CA THR A 64 1.71 2.75 -1.59
C THR A 64 1.49 1.35 -2.15
N ILE A 65 1.73 0.37 -1.29
CA ILE A 65 1.66 -1.04 -1.63
C ILE A 65 0.46 -1.62 -0.89
N TYR A 66 -0.44 -2.24 -1.61
CA TYR A 66 -1.68 -2.74 -1.02
C TYR A 66 -2.10 -4.07 -1.60
N TYR A 67 -2.99 -4.74 -0.88
CA TYR A 67 -3.58 -6.00 -1.30
C TYR A 67 -5.09 -5.94 -1.07
N VAL A 68 -5.87 -6.34 -2.06
CA VAL A 68 -7.31 -6.32 -1.94
C VAL A 68 -7.86 -7.73 -2.00
N MET A 69 -8.73 -8.07 -1.04
CA MET A 69 -9.50 -9.31 -1.05
C MET A 69 -10.95 -8.93 -1.35
N ILE A 70 -11.28 -8.91 -2.63
CA ILE A 70 -12.56 -8.40 -3.11
C ILE A 70 -13.73 -9.18 -2.51
N GLY A 71 -13.62 -10.51 -2.44
CA GLY A 71 -14.67 -11.36 -1.90
C GLY A 71 -15.03 -11.05 -0.46
N LEU A 72 -14.09 -10.53 0.32
CA LEU A 72 -14.33 -10.15 1.71
C LEU A 72 -14.58 -8.64 1.87
N GLY A 73 -14.38 -7.86 0.81
CA GLY A 73 -14.45 -6.40 0.90
C GLY A 73 -13.36 -5.81 1.77
N HIS A 74 -12.16 -6.39 1.75
CA HIS A 74 -11.02 -5.96 2.58
C HIS A 74 -9.91 -5.36 1.72
N LEU A 75 -9.39 -4.21 2.15
CA LEU A 75 -8.23 -3.56 1.57
C LEU A 75 -7.14 -3.48 2.64
N TYR A 76 -5.98 -4.05 2.37
CA TYR A 76 -4.84 -4.05 3.28
C TYR A 76 -3.78 -3.10 2.75
N MET A 77 -3.56 -1.98 3.46
CA MET A 77 -2.48 -1.04 3.16
C MET A 77 -1.21 -1.58 3.83
N MET A 78 -0.29 -2.10 3.03
CA MET A 78 0.83 -2.89 3.54
C MET A 78 2.03 -2.04 3.93
N THR A 79 2.47 -1.18 3.03
CA THR A 79 3.60 -0.29 3.26
C THR A 79 3.56 0.85 2.25
N ALA A 80 4.49 1.77 2.35
CA ALA A 80 4.62 2.88 1.42
C ALA A 80 6.05 3.38 1.43
N TYR A 81 6.42 4.16 0.42
CA TYR A 81 7.74 4.80 0.41
C TYR A 81 7.70 6.08 -0.42
N ALA A 82 8.59 7.00 -0.07
CA ALA A 82 8.79 8.21 -0.84
C ALA A 82 9.67 7.89 -2.05
N LYS A 83 9.25 8.33 -3.23
CA LYS A 83 10.01 8.10 -4.46
C LYS A 83 11.41 8.72 -4.39
N SER A 84 11.56 9.79 -3.62
CA SER A 84 12.85 10.44 -3.45
C SER A 84 13.83 9.63 -2.60
N LYS A 85 13.35 8.67 -1.82
CA LYS A 85 14.19 7.90 -0.91
C LYS A 85 14.50 6.49 -1.41
N GLN A 86 13.64 5.93 -2.26
CA GLN A 86 13.91 4.63 -2.88
C GLN A 86 13.09 4.53 -4.16
N GLU A 87 13.62 3.81 -5.14
CA GLU A 87 12.94 3.66 -6.42
C GLU A 87 11.94 2.53 -6.44
N ASP A 88 12.15 1.52 -5.58
CA ASP A 88 11.30 0.34 -5.53
C ASP A 88 11.43 -0.30 -4.16
N LEU A 89 10.64 -1.35 -3.94
CA LEU A 89 10.71 -2.14 -2.72
C LEU A 89 12.08 -2.81 -2.60
N THR A 90 12.60 -2.84 -1.37
CA THR A 90 13.82 -3.59 -1.09
C THR A 90 13.50 -5.08 -1.01
N GLY A 91 14.55 -5.93 -1.01
CA GLY A 91 14.37 -7.36 -0.80
C GLY A 91 13.71 -7.67 0.55
N ASP A 92 14.08 -6.93 1.59
CA ASP A 92 13.48 -7.11 2.91
C ASP A 92 12.01 -6.69 2.92
N ASP A 93 11.66 -5.59 2.23
CA ASP A 93 10.27 -5.20 2.07
C ASP A 93 9.45 -6.32 1.43
N ARG A 94 9.98 -6.90 0.36
CA ARG A 94 9.29 -7.96 -0.37
C ARG A 94 9.08 -9.19 0.49
N LYS A 95 10.09 -9.58 1.27
CA LYS A 95 9.96 -10.71 2.20
C LYS A 95 8.89 -10.46 3.26
N ALA A 96 8.88 -9.25 3.82
CA ALA A 96 7.88 -8.90 4.83
C ALA A 96 6.47 -8.93 4.25
N ILE A 97 6.29 -8.41 3.04
CA ILE A 97 5.00 -8.43 2.35
C ILE A 97 4.54 -9.87 2.12
N LEU A 98 5.41 -10.74 1.64
CA LEU A 98 5.06 -12.15 1.41
C LEU A 98 4.65 -12.85 2.69
N ARG A 99 5.30 -12.55 3.81
CA ARG A 99 4.90 -13.12 5.10
C ARG A 99 3.48 -12.69 5.49
N VAL A 100 3.15 -11.42 5.27
CA VAL A 100 1.80 -10.94 5.57
C VAL A 100 0.77 -11.60 4.66
N ILE A 101 1.07 -11.70 3.36
CA ILE A 101 0.16 -12.36 2.41
C ILE A 101 -0.08 -13.80 2.82
N GLU A 102 0.97 -14.51 3.23
CA GLU A 102 0.85 -15.89 3.69
C GLU A 102 -0.10 -15.99 4.88
N GLN A 103 0.05 -15.07 5.84
CA GLN A 103 -0.85 -15.04 7.00
C GLN A 103 -2.28 -14.72 6.61
N LEU A 104 -2.49 -13.77 5.69
CA LEU A 104 -3.84 -13.41 5.25
C LEU A 104 -4.54 -14.56 4.53
N LEU A 105 -3.79 -15.35 3.77
CA LEU A 105 -4.35 -16.46 3.02
C LEU A 105 -4.56 -17.71 3.87
N HIS A 106 -3.81 -17.87 4.95
CA HIS A 106 -3.83 -19.08 5.77
C HIS A 106 -4.04 -18.82 7.26
N GLY A 107 -4.07 -17.59 7.67
CA GLY A 107 -4.07 -17.21 9.09
C GLY A 107 -5.32 -17.57 9.85
N GLU A 108 -6.41 -17.81 9.15
CA GLU A 108 -7.69 -18.19 9.76
C GLU A 108 -7.79 -19.67 10.07
N GLN A 109 -6.79 -20.42 9.73
CA GLN A 109 -6.74 -21.86 9.94
C GLN A 109 -6.73 -22.27 11.41
#